data_11ae83fb78b76f078a68a392cd4464dc
#
_entry.id   11ae83fb78b76f078a68a392cd4464dc
#
_cell.length_a   1.000
_cell.length_b   1.000
_cell.length_c   1.000
_cell.angle_alpha   90.00
_cell.angle_beta   90.00
_cell.angle_gamma   90.00
#
_symmetry.space_group_name_H-M   'P 1'
#
loop_
_entity.id
_entity.type
_entity.pdbx_description
1 polymer ?
#
loop_
_entity_poly.entity_id
_entity_poly.type
_entity_poly.pdbx_seq_one_letter_code
_entity_poly.pdbx_strand_id
1 'polypeptide(L)'
;MNVLVIEPYKEPYEKDIEPGLESLQHEVGGDIECVYPFDDPVGIICNDEGKLEGLPLNRSLRDEGGEIYDVVAGTFLVVGLGEESFEGLSKEQMDKFKAHFKTPERFMFIGGEVVSIPLGDPPPAPARPTPPHDWGDR
;
A
#
# COMPACT_ATOMS: atom_id res chain seq x y z
N MET A 1 19.08 5.81 4.39
CA MET A 1 18.51 5.52 3.06
C MET A 1 17.09 6.04 2.96
N ASN A 2 16.76 6.59 1.82
CA ASN A 2 15.41 7.13 1.61
C ASN A 2 14.47 6.04 1.15
N VAL A 3 13.42 5.81 1.91
CA VAL A 3 12.42 4.81 1.60
C VAL A 3 11.05 5.47 1.50
N LEU A 4 10.12 4.78 0.89
CA LEU A 4 8.74 5.22 0.83
C LEU A 4 7.98 4.50 1.92
N VAL A 5 7.27 5.26 2.77
CA VAL A 5 6.48 4.70 3.86
C VAL A 5 5.01 4.80 3.50
N ILE A 6 4.31 3.68 3.62
CA ILE A 6 2.88 3.63 3.31
C ILE A 6 2.14 3.14 4.55
N GLU A 7 1.40 4.06 5.18
CA GLU A 7 0.58 3.76 6.34
C GLU A 7 -0.87 3.59 5.92
N PRO A 8 -1.64 2.79 6.65
CA PRO A 8 -3.07 2.66 6.34
C PRO A 8 -3.77 4.02 6.37
N TYR A 9 -4.63 4.24 5.40
CA TYR A 9 -5.50 5.41 5.32
C TYR A 9 -4.80 6.73 5.06
N LYS A 10 -3.52 6.69 4.66
CA LYS A 10 -2.74 7.92 4.41
C LYS A 10 -2.03 7.83 3.08
N GLU A 11 -1.68 8.99 2.53
CA GLU A 11 -0.84 9.03 1.33
C GLU A 11 0.58 8.64 1.70
N PRO A 12 1.31 8.04 0.76
CA PRO A 12 2.71 7.67 1.00
C PRO A 12 3.59 8.88 1.28
N TYR A 13 4.63 8.68 2.05
CA TYR A 13 5.61 9.75 2.28
C TYR A 13 7.02 9.18 2.32
N GLU A 14 7.99 10.05 2.02
CA GLU A 14 9.39 9.69 2.03
C GLU A 14 9.93 9.78 3.44
N LYS A 15 10.84 8.88 3.78
CA LYS A 15 11.50 8.91 5.09
C LYS A 15 12.92 8.43 4.94
N ASP A 16 13.85 9.14 5.59
CA ASP A 16 15.24 8.70 5.64
C ASP A 16 15.41 7.86 6.90
N ILE A 17 15.78 6.60 6.73
CA ILE A 17 15.97 5.69 7.85
C ILE A 17 17.38 5.12 7.84
N GLU A 18 17.83 4.65 8.99
CA GLU A 18 19.13 3.97 9.07
C GLU A 18 19.04 2.67 8.29
N PRO A 19 20.10 2.29 7.59
CA PRO A 19 20.12 0.97 6.94
C PRO A 19 20.18 -0.13 7.99
N GLY A 20 19.68 -1.30 7.62
CA GLY A 20 19.77 -2.46 8.48
C GLY A 20 18.42 -2.98 8.94
N LEU A 21 18.44 -4.20 9.45
CA LEU A 21 17.24 -4.93 9.82
C LEU A 21 16.46 -4.25 10.94
N GLU A 22 17.14 -3.70 11.93
CA GLU A 22 16.46 -3.10 13.08
C GLU A 22 15.58 -1.92 12.67
N SER A 23 16.06 -1.06 11.76
CA SER A 23 15.27 0.06 11.27
C SER A 23 14.02 -0.43 10.54
N LEU A 24 14.19 -1.44 9.70
CA LEU A 24 13.07 -1.99 8.95
C LEU A 24 12.04 -2.58 9.90
N GLN A 25 12.48 -3.34 10.90
CA GLN A 25 11.58 -3.91 11.90
C GLN A 25 10.85 -2.83 12.68
N HIS A 26 11.56 -1.75 13.03
CA HIS A 26 10.96 -0.64 13.76
C HIS A 26 9.84 0.01 12.94
N GLU A 27 10.07 0.21 11.65
CA GLU A 27 9.09 0.87 10.80
C GLU A 27 7.82 0.05 10.62
N VAL A 28 7.94 -1.27 10.50
CA VAL A 28 6.76 -2.11 10.27
C VAL A 28 6.20 -2.71 11.57
N GLY A 29 6.88 -2.50 12.69
CA GLY A 29 6.38 -2.93 13.99
C GLY A 29 6.57 -4.40 14.31
N GLY A 30 7.55 -5.07 13.71
CA GLY A 30 7.81 -6.48 13.98
C GLY A 30 8.76 -7.07 12.98
N ASP A 31 8.81 -8.39 12.94
CA ASP A 31 9.65 -9.09 11.97
C ASP A 31 9.20 -8.77 10.55
N ILE A 32 10.14 -8.79 9.63
CA ILE A 32 9.86 -8.35 8.26
C ILE A 32 9.70 -9.51 7.30
N GLU A 33 8.89 -9.26 6.30
CA GLU A 33 8.80 -10.08 5.10
C GLU A 33 9.03 -9.16 3.92
N CYS A 34 9.77 -9.65 2.91
CA CYS A 34 9.97 -8.88 1.68
C CYS A 34 9.25 -9.58 0.54
N VAL A 35 8.43 -8.83 -0.19
CA VAL A 35 7.76 -9.35 -1.37
C VAL A 35 8.14 -8.50 -2.57
N TYR A 36 8.03 -9.09 -3.75
CA TYR A 36 8.55 -8.49 -4.98
C TYR A 36 7.46 -8.43 -6.06
N PRO A 37 6.47 -7.56 -5.89
CA PRO A 37 5.33 -7.53 -6.82
C PRO A 37 5.59 -6.77 -8.12
N PHE A 38 6.77 -6.19 -8.28
CA PHE A 38 7.08 -5.36 -9.45
C PHE A 38 8.29 -5.90 -10.20
N ASP A 39 8.35 -5.58 -11.50
CA ASP A 39 9.52 -5.91 -12.31
C ASP A 39 10.70 -4.99 -11.98
N ASP A 40 10.43 -3.84 -11.42
CA ASP A 40 11.46 -2.88 -11.00
C ASP A 40 12.34 -3.49 -9.90
N PRO A 41 13.59 -3.04 -9.76
CA PRO A 41 14.47 -3.53 -8.69
C PRO A 41 14.13 -2.89 -7.35
N VAL A 42 12.92 -3.14 -6.89
CA VAL A 42 12.41 -2.66 -5.61
C VAL A 42 11.70 -3.81 -4.90
N GLY A 43 11.58 -3.70 -3.59
CA GLY A 43 10.82 -4.66 -2.80
C GLY A 43 9.90 -3.95 -1.84
N ILE A 44 8.89 -4.67 -1.40
CA ILE A 44 7.99 -4.21 -0.35
C ILE A 44 8.40 -4.93 0.93
N ILE A 45 8.67 -4.14 1.98
CA ILE A 45 8.99 -4.67 3.32
C ILE A 45 7.76 -4.48 4.17
N CYS A 46 7.21 -5.57 4.67
CA CYS A 46 6.01 -5.52 5.51
C CYS A 46 6.18 -6.38 6.75
N ASN A 47 5.25 -6.24 7.68
CA ASN A 47 5.24 -7.04 8.90
C ASN A 47 4.86 -8.48 8.54
N ASP A 48 5.72 -9.43 8.92
CA ASP A 48 5.57 -10.83 8.57
C ASP A 48 4.27 -11.44 9.13
N GLU A 49 3.76 -10.90 10.23
CA GLU A 49 2.57 -11.41 10.89
C GLU A 49 1.43 -10.38 10.93
N GLY A 50 1.47 -9.39 10.05
CA GLY A 50 0.49 -8.30 10.11
C GLY A 50 -0.96 -8.76 10.08
N LYS A 51 -1.29 -9.72 9.22
CA LYS A 51 -2.65 -10.22 9.13
C LYS A 51 -3.04 -11.02 10.37
N LEU A 52 -2.12 -11.81 10.90
CA LEU A 52 -2.36 -12.59 12.10
C LEU A 52 -2.54 -11.70 13.32
N GLU A 53 -1.83 -10.56 13.35
CA GLU A 53 -1.94 -9.62 14.45
C GLU A 53 -3.15 -8.71 14.32
N GLY A 54 -3.88 -8.80 13.20
CA GLY A 54 -5.04 -7.96 12.99
C GLY A 54 -4.72 -6.53 12.64
N LEU A 55 -3.55 -6.27 12.09
CA LEU A 55 -3.21 -4.92 11.65
C LEU A 55 -4.15 -4.49 10.51
N PRO A 56 -4.44 -3.20 10.40
CA PRO A 56 -5.35 -2.73 9.35
C PRO A 56 -4.84 -3.10 7.96
N LEU A 57 -5.73 -3.54 7.09
CA LEU A 57 -5.39 -3.77 5.69
C LEU A 57 -5.07 -2.43 5.05
N ASN A 58 -4.01 -2.37 4.28
CA ASN A 58 -3.42 -1.13 3.83
C ASN A 58 -3.58 -0.89 2.33
N ARG A 59 -2.97 -1.71 1.52
CA ARG A 59 -3.04 -1.59 0.05
C ARG A 59 -3.18 -2.96 -0.57
N SER A 60 -3.93 -3.01 -1.66
CA SER A 60 -4.04 -4.23 -2.45
C SER A 60 -2.85 -4.37 -3.38
N LEU A 61 -2.47 -5.62 -3.65
CA LEU A 61 -1.51 -5.94 -4.70
C LEU A 61 -2.28 -6.62 -5.81
N ARG A 62 -2.09 -6.12 -7.04
CA ARG A 62 -2.88 -6.57 -8.18
C ARG A 62 -1.99 -7.18 -9.25
N ASP A 63 -2.54 -8.14 -9.97
CA ASP A 63 -1.85 -8.75 -11.10
C ASP A 63 -2.02 -7.89 -12.34
N GLU A 64 -1.52 -8.37 -13.47
CA GLU A 64 -1.58 -7.63 -14.72
C GLU A 64 -3.00 -7.40 -15.20
N GLY A 65 -3.92 -8.27 -14.82
CA GLY A 65 -5.33 -8.11 -15.17
C GLY A 65 -6.11 -7.21 -14.24
N GLY A 66 -5.44 -6.65 -13.23
CA GLY A 66 -6.09 -5.77 -12.26
C GLY A 66 -6.77 -6.52 -11.11
N GLU A 67 -6.61 -7.84 -11.04
CA GLU A 67 -7.22 -8.64 -9.96
C GLU A 67 -6.37 -8.59 -8.71
N ILE A 68 -7.02 -8.46 -7.57
CA ILE A 68 -6.32 -8.47 -6.28
C ILE A 68 -5.88 -9.89 -5.98
N TYR A 69 -4.57 -10.08 -5.80
CA TYR A 69 -4.05 -11.40 -5.41
C TYR A 69 -3.53 -11.41 -3.98
N ASP A 70 -3.31 -10.24 -3.38
CA ASP A 70 -2.90 -10.15 -1.97
C ASP A 70 -3.21 -8.75 -1.46
N VAL A 71 -3.20 -8.60 -0.14
CA VAL A 71 -3.39 -7.31 0.52
C VAL A 71 -2.34 -7.21 1.62
N VAL A 72 -1.64 -6.07 1.68
CA VAL A 72 -0.64 -5.85 2.72
C VAL A 72 -1.32 -5.27 3.95
N ALA A 73 -1.05 -5.85 5.12
CA ALA A 73 -1.60 -5.38 6.38
C ALA A 73 -0.55 -4.59 7.15
N GLY A 74 -0.96 -3.46 7.73
CA GLY A 74 -0.07 -2.60 8.50
C GLY A 74 0.80 -1.72 7.62
N THR A 75 1.62 -0.91 8.28
CA THR A 75 2.58 -0.04 7.59
C THR A 75 3.59 -0.87 6.82
N PHE A 76 3.90 -0.47 5.60
CA PHE A 76 4.95 -1.13 4.84
C PHE A 76 5.82 -0.09 4.13
N LEU A 77 6.97 -0.57 3.65
CA LEU A 77 7.96 0.28 2.99
C LEU A 77 8.19 -0.22 1.58
N VAL A 78 8.53 0.72 0.68
CA VAL A 78 9.11 0.36 -0.61
C VAL A 78 10.58 0.74 -0.53
N VAL A 79 11.44 -0.22 -0.83
CA VAL A 79 12.90 -0.05 -0.77
C VAL A 79 13.53 -0.49 -2.09
N GLY A 80 14.73 0.00 -2.36
CA GLY A 80 15.48 -0.44 -3.52
C GLY A 80 16.20 -1.76 -3.22
N LEU A 81 16.46 -2.53 -4.26
CA LEU A 81 17.20 -3.78 -4.15
C LEU A 81 18.63 -3.55 -4.63
N GLY A 82 19.57 -3.56 -3.69
CA GLY A 82 20.98 -3.45 -4.01
C GLY A 82 21.58 -4.82 -4.26
N GLU A 83 22.88 -4.86 -4.53
CA GLU A 83 23.55 -6.12 -4.82
C GLU A 83 23.61 -7.05 -3.60
N GLU A 84 23.80 -6.48 -2.42
CA GLU A 84 23.97 -7.27 -1.20
C GLU A 84 22.95 -6.94 -0.11
N SER A 85 22.24 -5.84 -0.25
CA SER A 85 21.29 -5.41 0.79
C SER A 85 20.25 -4.49 0.19
N PHE A 86 19.24 -4.17 0.99
CA PHE A 86 18.26 -3.17 0.59
C PHE A 86 18.92 -1.80 0.59
N GLU A 87 18.47 -0.96 -0.30
CA GLU A 87 19.00 0.39 -0.42
C GLU A 87 17.85 1.39 -0.57
N GLY A 88 18.20 2.66 -0.56
CA GLY A 88 17.20 3.71 -0.75
C GLY A 88 16.67 3.71 -2.18
N LEU A 89 15.53 4.33 -2.38
CA LEU A 89 14.94 4.48 -3.70
C LEU A 89 15.60 5.64 -4.43
N SER A 90 15.76 5.50 -5.74
CA SER A 90 16.15 6.63 -6.57
C SER A 90 14.97 7.62 -6.65
N LYS A 91 15.24 8.82 -7.14
CA LYS A 91 14.16 9.79 -7.29
C LYS A 91 13.08 9.29 -8.24
N GLU A 92 13.48 8.64 -9.33
CA GLU A 92 12.51 8.10 -10.28
C GLU A 92 11.66 7.00 -9.65
N GLN A 93 12.28 6.11 -8.88
CA GLN A 93 11.55 5.06 -8.18
C GLN A 93 10.62 5.67 -7.13
N MET A 94 11.10 6.65 -6.38
CA MET A 94 10.30 7.32 -5.37
C MET A 94 9.05 7.93 -5.99
N ASP A 95 9.21 8.68 -7.08
CA ASP A 95 8.07 9.31 -7.73
C ASP A 95 7.09 8.29 -8.29
N LYS A 96 7.62 7.22 -8.89
CA LYS A 96 6.79 6.17 -9.46
C LYS A 96 5.92 5.49 -8.42
N PHE A 97 6.53 5.11 -7.30
CA PHE A 97 5.79 4.35 -6.29
C PHE A 97 4.95 5.22 -5.37
N LYS A 98 5.31 6.50 -5.21
CA LYS A 98 4.40 7.45 -4.57
C LYS A 98 3.10 7.56 -5.38
N ALA A 99 3.22 7.62 -6.70
CA ALA A 99 2.05 7.69 -7.56
C ALA A 99 1.26 6.38 -7.51
N HIS A 100 1.97 5.25 -7.53
CA HIS A 100 1.33 3.94 -7.55
C HIS A 100 0.48 3.70 -6.30
N PHE A 101 0.99 4.08 -5.13
CA PHE A 101 0.31 3.85 -3.85
C PHE A 101 -0.40 5.09 -3.31
N LYS A 102 -0.58 6.11 -4.13
CA LYS A 102 -1.09 7.40 -3.68
C LYS A 102 -2.44 7.30 -2.97
N THR A 103 -3.34 6.50 -3.49
CA THR A 103 -4.71 6.44 -2.99
C THR A 103 -4.84 5.38 -1.90
N PRO A 104 -5.16 5.79 -0.66
CA PRO A 104 -5.46 4.84 0.40
C PRO A 104 -6.68 4.01 0.03
N GLU A 105 -6.80 2.83 0.63
CA GLU A 105 -7.87 1.89 0.34
C GLU A 105 -8.53 1.42 1.62
N ARG A 106 -9.83 1.19 1.54
CA ARG A 106 -10.58 0.51 2.58
C ARG A 106 -11.02 -0.84 2.01
N PHE A 107 -11.11 -1.84 2.84
CA PHE A 107 -11.41 -3.19 2.38
C PHE A 107 -12.67 -3.71 3.03
N MET A 108 -13.48 -4.43 2.24
CA MET A 108 -14.68 -5.09 2.69
C MET A 108 -14.68 -6.51 2.16
N PHE A 109 -15.37 -7.39 2.88
CA PHE A 109 -15.55 -8.76 2.41
C PHE A 109 -17.00 -8.90 2.02
N ILE A 110 -17.25 -9.20 0.75
CA ILE A 110 -18.60 -9.33 0.21
C ILE A 110 -18.67 -10.66 -0.52
N GLY A 111 -19.56 -11.53 -0.07
CA GLY A 111 -19.71 -12.83 -0.72
C GLY A 111 -18.45 -13.68 -0.68
N GLY A 112 -17.63 -13.52 0.35
CA GLY A 112 -16.39 -14.28 0.49
C GLY A 112 -15.22 -13.68 -0.28
N GLU A 113 -15.41 -12.55 -0.96
CA GLU A 113 -14.35 -11.91 -1.72
C GLU A 113 -13.96 -10.57 -1.09
N VAL A 114 -12.68 -10.23 -1.23
CA VAL A 114 -12.20 -8.95 -0.74
C VAL A 114 -12.46 -7.89 -1.82
N VAL A 115 -13.03 -6.78 -1.39
CA VAL A 115 -13.31 -5.64 -2.28
C VAL A 115 -12.56 -4.44 -1.75
N SER A 116 -11.82 -3.75 -2.62
CA SER A 116 -11.09 -2.55 -2.28
C SER A 116 -11.91 -1.31 -2.67
N ILE A 117 -12.04 -0.38 -1.74
CA ILE A 117 -12.72 0.89 -1.97
C ILE A 117 -11.69 1.99 -1.82
N PRO A 118 -11.35 2.70 -2.90
CA PRO A 118 -10.37 3.79 -2.79
C PRO A 118 -10.89 4.87 -1.84
N LEU A 119 -9.97 5.36 -1.00
CA LEU A 119 -10.24 6.48 -0.12
C LEU A 119 -9.56 7.68 -0.69
N GLY A 120 -9.58 8.56 -1.03
CA GLY A 120 -8.83 9.63 -1.59
C GLY A 120 -9.76 10.76 -1.89
N ASP A 121 -9.60 11.27 -3.07
CA ASP A 121 -10.45 12.33 -3.53
C ASP A 121 -11.91 11.89 -3.44
N PRO A 122 -12.80 12.79 -3.07
CA PRO A 122 -14.20 12.45 -3.08
C PRO A 122 -14.53 11.91 -4.48
N PRO A 123 -15.37 10.89 -4.54
CA PRO A 123 -15.77 10.40 -5.85
C PRO A 123 -16.31 11.58 -6.64
N PRO A 124 -16.05 11.61 -7.91
CA PRO A 124 -16.64 12.62 -8.75
C PRO A 124 -18.12 12.56 -8.46
N ALA A 125 -18.68 13.72 -8.26
CA ALA A 125 -20.05 13.82 -7.91
C ALA A 125 -20.80 12.87 -8.79
N PRO A 126 -21.50 12.06 -8.17
CA PRO A 126 -21.97 10.87 -8.66
C PRO A 126 -22.79 11.02 -9.63
N ALA A 127 -22.25 10.86 -9.82
CA ALA A 127 -23.01 10.63 -9.85
C ALA A 127 -24.03 10.39 -8.95
N ARG A 128 -24.60 10.74 -8.60
CA ARG A 128 -25.32 10.38 -7.77
C ARG A 128 -26.46 10.23 -8.06
N PRO A 129 -26.75 10.01 -8.35
CA PRO A 129 -27.48 9.85 -8.38
C PRO A 129 -28.16 9.57 -8.40
N THR A 130 -28.27 9.61 -8.55
CA THR A 130 -28.69 9.59 -8.07
C THR A 130 -29.52 9.28 -7.86
N PRO A 131 -30.30 9.38 -8.06
CA PRO A 131 -30.88 9.33 -7.44
C PRO A 131 -31.57 8.96 -7.47
N PRO A 132 -32.14 9.02 -7.58
CA PRO A 132 -32.52 8.95 -7.18
C PRO A 132 -32.92 8.69 -7.03
N HIS A 133 -33.12 8.79 -7.40
CA HIS A 133 -33.10 8.76 -6.73
C HIS A 133 -33.38 8.75 -6.19
N ASP A 134 -33.86 8.90 -6.83
CA ASP A 134 -33.92 9.08 -6.03
C ASP A 134 -34.17 8.85 -5.20
N TRP A 135 -34.76 9.02 -5.30
CA TRP A 135 -34.61 9.12 -4.27
C TRP A 135 -34.86 9.80 -4.19
N GLY A 136 -35.18 10.08 -4.80
CA GLY A 136 -34.94 10.90 -4.56
C GLY A 136 -34.89 11.43 -4.87
N ASP A 137 -34.74 11.99 -5.35
CA ASP A 137 -34.23 12.67 -5.38
C ASP A 137 -33.97 12.92 -5.44
N ARG A 138 -34.24 13.17 -5.77
CA ARG A 138 -33.47 13.46 -5.68
C ARG A 138 -33.26 13.58 -5.73
#